data_e85612f1eb6fec34d797837ec81fbd23
#
_entry.id   e85612f1eb6fec34d797837ec81fbd23
#
_cell.length_a   1.000
_cell.length_b   1.000
_cell.length_c   1.000
_cell.angle_alpha   90.00
_cell.angle_beta   90.00
_cell.angle_gamma   90.00
#
_symmetry.space_group_name_H-M   'P 1'
#
loop_
_entity.id
_entity.type
_entity.pdbx_description
1 polymer ?
#
loop_
_entity_poly.entity_id
_entity_poly.type
_entity_poly.pdbx_seq_one_letter_code
_entity_poly.pdbx_strand_id
1 'polypeptide(L)'
;MDLEDVTEVYQAINGVDFVYHSGAIVSFNKSDYEQMRRINIEGTTNIVNACLEHKIKKLAFISSVASIGREGKGKYSEKNKWNSRKENSFYALTKYKAENEVWRGIEEGLNAVITNPGIIIGPSHWGRSSTTIFKQIHKGLSYFPEGKNGFIDVRDVARATIALM
;
A
#
# COMPACT_ATOMS: atom_id res chain seq x y z
N MET A 1 -16.35 -1.89 -7.42
CA MET A 1 -15.90 -3.15 -6.78
C MET A 1 -15.57 -2.86 -5.34
N ASP A 2 -16.27 -3.50 -4.45
CA ASP A 2 -15.96 -3.50 -3.01
C ASP A 2 -14.94 -4.61 -2.72
N LEU A 3 -13.82 -4.26 -2.08
CA LEU A 3 -12.78 -5.23 -1.73
C LEU A 3 -13.22 -6.19 -0.62
N GLU A 4 -14.23 -5.83 0.17
CA GLU A 4 -14.81 -6.68 1.22
C GLU A 4 -15.80 -7.71 0.63
N ASP A 5 -16.33 -7.49 -0.58
CA ASP A 5 -17.21 -8.42 -1.26
C ASP A 5 -16.41 -9.37 -2.16
N VAL A 6 -16.24 -10.60 -1.69
CA VAL A 6 -15.50 -11.66 -2.42
C VAL A 6 -16.10 -11.89 -3.80
N THR A 7 -17.43 -11.87 -3.92
CA THR A 7 -18.10 -12.14 -5.20
C THR A 7 -17.79 -11.05 -6.22
N GLU A 8 -17.88 -9.78 -5.81
CA GLU A 8 -17.52 -8.66 -6.68
C GLU A 8 -16.04 -8.70 -7.12
N VAL A 9 -15.12 -9.05 -6.18
CA VAL A 9 -13.70 -9.19 -6.49
C VAL A 9 -13.47 -10.28 -7.53
N TYR A 10 -14.04 -11.47 -7.35
CA TYR A 10 -13.89 -12.58 -8.29
C TYR A 10 -14.48 -12.26 -9.65
N GLN A 11 -15.64 -11.63 -9.69
CA GLN A 11 -16.26 -11.21 -10.97
C GLN A 11 -15.39 -10.16 -11.70
N ALA A 12 -14.80 -9.22 -10.98
CA ALA A 12 -13.98 -8.18 -11.58
C ALA A 12 -12.64 -8.71 -12.13
N ILE A 13 -12.09 -9.79 -11.55
CA ILE A 13 -10.84 -10.40 -11.98
C ILE A 13 -11.05 -11.46 -13.06
N ASN A 14 -12.26 -11.97 -13.21
CA ASN A 14 -12.55 -12.97 -14.22
C ASN A 14 -12.27 -12.46 -15.64
N GLY A 15 -11.44 -13.20 -16.39
CA GLY A 15 -11.09 -12.89 -17.78
C GLY A 15 -10.08 -11.78 -17.99
N VAL A 16 -9.45 -11.24 -16.91
CA VAL A 16 -8.36 -10.27 -17.04
C VAL A 16 -7.00 -10.97 -17.00
N ASP A 17 -6.02 -10.37 -17.69
CA ASP A 17 -4.64 -10.88 -17.71
C ASP A 17 -3.78 -10.28 -16.59
N PHE A 18 -4.01 -9.01 -16.26
CA PHE A 18 -3.19 -8.23 -15.34
C PHE A 18 -4.04 -7.49 -14.32
N VAL A 19 -3.57 -7.48 -13.08
CA VAL A 19 -4.25 -6.78 -11.98
C VAL A 19 -3.30 -5.75 -11.38
N TYR A 20 -3.76 -4.51 -11.22
CA TYR A 20 -3.09 -3.45 -10.49
C TYR A 20 -3.87 -3.17 -9.21
N HIS A 21 -3.35 -3.64 -8.07
CA HIS A 21 -3.98 -3.43 -6.78
C HIS A 21 -3.37 -2.25 -6.04
N SER A 22 -4.06 -1.10 -6.11
CA SER A 22 -3.69 0.13 -5.40
C SER A 22 -4.71 0.55 -4.35
N GLY A 23 -5.77 -0.24 -4.15
CA GLY A 23 -6.83 0.03 -3.19
C GLY A 23 -6.34 -0.10 -1.75
N ALA A 24 -6.45 0.96 -0.96
CA ALA A 24 -6.21 0.93 0.48
C ALA A 24 -6.82 2.15 1.17
N ILE A 25 -7.17 2.01 2.44
CA ILE A 25 -7.49 3.12 3.32
C ILE A 25 -6.22 3.55 4.06
N VAL A 26 -5.99 4.87 4.08
CA VAL A 26 -4.91 5.50 4.86
C VAL A 26 -5.55 6.30 5.99
N SER A 27 -5.35 5.88 7.22
CA SER A 27 -5.77 6.62 8.41
C SER A 27 -4.75 6.47 9.54
N PHE A 28 -4.63 7.51 10.35
CA PHE A 28 -3.84 7.51 11.58
C PHE A 28 -4.72 7.50 12.82
N ASN A 29 -6.04 7.50 12.66
CA ASN A 29 -6.99 7.37 13.77
C ASN A 29 -7.10 5.91 14.21
N LYS A 30 -7.07 5.69 15.52
CA LYS A 30 -7.23 4.34 16.09
C LYS A 30 -8.61 3.73 15.81
N SER A 31 -9.65 4.56 15.76
CA SER A 31 -11.02 4.14 15.44
C SER A 31 -11.16 3.48 14.07
N ASP A 32 -10.28 3.82 13.12
CA ASP A 32 -10.38 3.36 11.74
C ASP A 32 -9.63 2.03 11.52
N TYR A 33 -9.02 1.47 12.59
CA TYR A 33 -8.20 0.27 12.48
C TYR A 33 -8.98 -0.92 11.91
N GLU A 34 -10.19 -1.17 12.40
CA GLU A 34 -10.99 -2.30 11.92
C GLU A 34 -11.39 -2.14 10.45
N GLN A 35 -11.71 -0.94 10.02
CA GLN A 35 -11.98 -0.67 8.62
C GLN A 35 -10.72 -0.85 7.76
N MET A 36 -9.57 -0.34 8.21
CA MET A 36 -8.29 -0.58 7.53
C MET A 36 -7.93 -2.07 7.49
N ARG A 37 -8.22 -2.83 8.54
CA ARG A 37 -7.95 -4.26 8.58
C ARG A 37 -8.77 -5.00 7.51
N ARG A 38 -10.07 -4.75 7.45
CA ARG A 38 -10.96 -5.37 6.46
C ARG A 38 -10.56 -5.01 5.03
N ILE A 39 -10.36 -3.72 4.74
CA ILE A 39 -10.08 -3.28 3.36
C ILE A 39 -8.63 -3.57 2.96
N ASN A 40 -7.64 -3.21 3.80
CA ASN A 40 -6.24 -3.33 3.41
C ASN A 40 -5.73 -4.78 3.48
N ILE A 41 -6.17 -5.56 4.48
CA ILE A 41 -5.67 -6.93 4.67
C ILE A 41 -6.60 -7.93 3.99
N GLU A 42 -7.86 -8.02 4.44
CA GLU A 42 -8.81 -9.01 3.92
C GLU A 42 -9.16 -8.73 2.45
N GLY A 43 -9.32 -7.44 2.08
CA GLY A 43 -9.49 -7.07 0.68
C GLY A 43 -8.30 -7.46 -0.20
N THR A 44 -7.05 -7.33 0.30
CA THR A 44 -5.88 -7.82 -0.43
C THR A 44 -5.86 -9.35 -0.50
N THR A 45 -6.26 -10.03 0.59
CA THR A 45 -6.41 -11.50 0.58
C THR A 45 -7.39 -11.96 -0.50
N ASN A 46 -8.55 -11.28 -0.61
CA ASN A 46 -9.54 -11.58 -1.65
C ASN A 46 -8.96 -11.40 -3.06
N ILE A 47 -8.23 -10.31 -3.31
CA ILE A 47 -7.56 -10.07 -4.60
C ILE A 47 -6.54 -11.18 -4.89
N VAL A 48 -5.67 -11.53 -3.94
CA VAL A 48 -4.65 -12.58 -4.13
C VAL A 48 -5.30 -13.93 -4.43
N ASN A 49 -6.33 -14.31 -3.69
CA ASN A 49 -7.06 -15.56 -3.91
C ASN A 49 -7.72 -15.59 -5.28
N ALA A 50 -8.40 -14.51 -5.68
CA ALA A 50 -9.02 -14.42 -7.00
C ALA A 50 -7.98 -14.45 -8.14
N CYS A 51 -6.83 -13.81 -7.94
CA CYS A 51 -5.72 -13.85 -8.90
C CYS A 51 -5.15 -15.27 -9.08
N LEU A 52 -5.04 -16.04 -8.01
CA LEU A 52 -4.60 -17.44 -8.06
C LEU A 52 -5.65 -18.32 -8.76
N GLU A 53 -6.92 -18.20 -8.39
CA GLU A 53 -8.03 -18.97 -8.94
C GLU A 53 -8.16 -18.75 -10.45
N HIS A 54 -8.16 -17.51 -10.89
CA HIS A 54 -8.28 -17.13 -12.32
C HIS A 54 -6.96 -17.22 -13.09
N LYS A 55 -5.85 -17.60 -12.43
CA LYS A 55 -4.52 -17.78 -13.05
C LYS A 55 -4.10 -16.57 -13.87
N ILE A 56 -4.25 -15.37 -13.29
CA ILE A 56 -3.85 -14.13 -13.97
C ILE A 56 -2.35 -14.13 -14.27
N LYS A 57 -1.95 -13.42 -15.32
CA LYS A 57 -0.54 -13.40 -15.77
C LYS A 57 0.38 -12.70 -14.77
N LYS A 58 -0.10 -11.60 -14.17
CA LYS A 58 0.68 -10.87 -13.17
C LYS A 58 -0.16 -9.93 -12.32
N LEU A 59 0.21 -9.80 -11.04
CA LEU A 59 -0.32 -8.84 -10.07
C LEU A 59 0.72 -7.77 -9.75
N ALA A 60 0.38 -6.49 -9.85
CA ALA A 60 1.15 -5.40 -9.23
C ALA A 60 0.45 -4.93 -7.96
N PHE A 61 1.14 -4.99 -6.84
CA PHE A 61 0.66 -4.50 -5.55
C PHE A 61 1.39 -3.22 -5.13
N ILE A 62 0.63 -2.16 -4.89
CA ILE A 62 1.16 -0.90 -4.36
C ILE A 62 1.14 -0.98 -2.83
N SER A 63 2.29 -1.33 -2.26
CA SER A 63 2.51 -1.32 -0.82
C SER A 63 2.90 0.08 -0.31
N SER A 64 3.83 0.19 0.60
CA SER A 64 4.31 1.46 1.16
C SER A 64 5.64 1.26 1.85
N VAL A 65 6.49 2.28 1.89
CA VAL A 65 7.65 2.28 2.79
C VAL A 65 7.25 2.09 4.27
N ALA A 66 5.98 2.31 4.61
CA ALA A 66 5.47 2.06 5.95
C ALA A 66 5.43 0.57 6.33
N SER A 67 5.39 -0.36 5.35
CA SER A 67 5.47 -1.80 5.56
C SER A 67 6.89 -2.31 5.77
N ILE A 68 7.89 -1.50 5.46
CA ILE A 68 9.30 -1.86 5.60
C ILE A 68 9.76 -1.65 7.04
N GLY A 69 10.58 -2.56 7.55
CA GLY A 69 11.16 -2.46 8.89
C GLY A 69 12.07 -1.23 9.04
N ARG A 70 12.07 -0.66 10.24
CA ARG A 70 12.82 0.55 10.58
C ARG A 70 13.96 0.24 11.56
N GLU A 71 14.87 -0.63 11.16
CA GLU A 71 16.05 -0.96 11.98
C GLU A 71 17.26 -0.14 11.56
N GLY A 72 17.96 0.40 12.57
CA GLY A 72 19.21 1.13 12.39
C GLY A 72 19.05 2.62 12.03
N LYS A 73 20.19 3.26 11.76
CA LYS A 73 20.27 4.65 11.29
C LYS A 73 20.65 4.61 9.81
N GLY A 74 19.88 5.24 8.94
CA GLY A 74 20.25 5.36 7.53
C GLY A 74 19.08 5.23 6.57
N LYS A 75 19.37 4.73 5.36
CA LYS A 75 18.36 4.50 4.32
C LYS A 75 17.68 3.16 4.58
N TYR A 76 16.36 3.15 4.50
CA TYR A 76 15.55 1.95 4.56
C TYR A 76 15.37 1.36 3.17
N SER A 77 15.36 0.05 3.08
CA SER A 77 15.12 -0.71 1.84
C SER A 77 14.33 -1.97 2.15
N GLU A 78 13.92 -2.69 1.14
CA GLU A 78 13.18 -3.95 1.22
C GLU A 78 13.94 -5.06 1.97
N LYS A 79 15.25 -4.88 2.18
CA LYS A 79 16.09 -5.79 2.99
C LYS A 79 15.87 -5.62 4.50
N ASN A 80 15.27 -4.52 4.93
CA ASN A 80 14.98 -4.28 6.33
C ASN A 80 13.84 -5.18 6.81
N LYS A 81 14.09 -5.90 7.91
CA LYS A 81 13.09 -6.78 8.51
C LYS A 81 12.08 -5.97 9.31
N TRP A 82 10.82 -6.34 9.19
CA TRP A 82 9.77 -5.79 10.02
C TRP A 82 10.00 -6.13 11.49
N ASN A 83 9.77 -5.16 12.37
CA ASN A 83 9.69 -5.41 13.79
C ASN A 83 8.40 -4.78 14.35
N SER A 84 7.76 -5.46 15.29
CA SER A 84 6.53 -5.01 15.95
C SER A 84 6.86 -4.01 17.05
N ARG A 85 7.20 -2.77 16.69
CA ARG A 85 7.41 -1.69 17.66
C ARG A 85 6.10 -0.97 17.97
N LYS A 86 6.00 -0.44 19.19
CA LYS A 86 4.84 0.38 19.62
C LYS A 86 4.67 1.66 18.79
N GLU A 87 5.75 2.12 18.16
CA GLU A 87 5.75 3.33 17.33
C GLU A 87 5.18 3.13 15.92
N ASN A 88 4.97 1.89 15.50
CA ASN A 88 4.36 1.62 14.20
C ASN A 88 2.89 2.02 14.22
N SER A 89 2.48 2.82 13.23
CA SER A 89 1.07 3.17 13.06
C SER A 89 0.24 1.94 12.69
N PHE A 90 -1.05 1.97 12.99
CA PHE A 90 -1.99 0.93 12.53
C PHE A 90 -2.00 0.79 11.00
N TYR A 91 -1.86 1.91 10.28
CA TYR A 91 -1.71 1.89 8.84
C TYR A 91 -0.48 1.07 8.41
N ALA A 92 0.68 1.33 9.03
CA ALA A 92 1.91 0.57 8.73
C ALA A 92 1.72 -0.94 8.97
N LEU A 93 1.07 -1.30 10.08
CA LEU A 93 0.75 -2.70 10.39
C LEU A 93 -0.17 -3.33 9.34
N THR A 94 -1.21 -2.61 8.90
CA THR A 94 -2.12 -3.15 7.88
C THR A 94 -1.46 -3.29 6.52
N LYS A 95 -0.57 -2.37 6.12
CA LYS A 95 0.21 -2.49 4.88
C LYS A 95 1.20 -3.64 4.93
N TYR A 96 1.90 -3.81 6.06
CA TYR A 96 2.78 -4.95 6.27
C TYR A 96 2.04 -6.29 6.16
N LYS A 97 0.89 -6.42 6.83
CA LYS A 97 0.09 -7.64 6.76
C LYS A 97 -0.49 -7.90 5.37
N ALA A 98 -0.95 -6.86 4.69
CA ALA A 98 -1.42 -6.96 3.31
C ALA A 98 -0.30 -7.40 2.35
N GLU A 99 0.92 -6.88 2.54
CA GLU A 99 2.09 -7.29 1.77
C GLU A 99 2.42 -8.77 2.02
N ASN A 100 2.29 -9.25 3.26
CA ASN A 100 2.48 -10.69 3.57
C ASN A 100 1.48 -11.58 2.84
N GLU A 101 0.24 -11.12 2.60
CA GLU A 101 -0.72 -11.87 1.79
C GLU A 101 -0.26 -11.98 0.33
N VAL A 102 0.35 -10.93 -0.22
CA VAL A 102 0.91 -10.99 -1.57
C VAL A 102 2.13 -11.94 -1.61
N TRP A 103 2.99 -11.90 -0.59
CA TRP A 103 4.10 -12.87 -0.47
C TRP A 103 3.59 -14.29 -0.34
N ARG A 104 2.51 -14.55 0.42
CA ARG A 104 1.84 -15.86 0.45
C ARG A 104 1.41 -16.28 -0.95
N GLY A 105 0.75 -15.38 -1.68
CA GLY A 105 0.35 -15.67 -3.06
C GLY A 105 1.52 -16.00 -3.98
N ILE A 106 2.66 -15.32 -3.83
CA ILE A 106 3.89 -15.63 -4.59
C ILE A 106 4.40 -17.05 -4.26
N GLU A 107 4.43 -17.44 -3.00
CA GLU A 107 4.79 -18.81 -2.57
C GLU A 107 3.82 -19.86 -3.11
N GLU A 108 2.56 -19.49 -3.29
CA GLU A 108 1.52 -20.34 -3.91
C GLU A 108 1.53 -20.32 -5.46
N GLY A 109 2.49 -19.60 -6.07
CA GLY A 109 2.71 -19.58 -7.51
C GLY A 109 2.17 -18.35 -8.27
N LEU A 110 1.66 -17.35 -7.55
CA LEU A 110 1.24 -16.09 -8.16
C LEU A 110 2.45 -15.30 -8.65
N ASN A 111 2.49 -14.94 -9.93
CA ASN A 111 3.46 -13.99 -10.43
C ASN A 111 3.06 -12.58 -9.98
N ALA A 112 3.79 -11.98 -9.04
CA ALA A 112 3.47 -10.66 -8.54
C ALA A 112 4.72 -9.78 -8.37
N VAL A 113 4.49 -8.46 -8.42
CA VAL A 113 5.49 -7.45 -8.08
C VAL A 113 4.92 -6.53 -7.01
N ILE A 114 5.78 -6.11 -6.09
CA ILE A 114 5.43 -5.24 -4.98
C ILE A 114 6.25 -3.96 -5.11
N THR A 115 5.61 -2.81 -4.97
CA THR A 115 6.29 -1.52 -4.89
C THR A 115 6.03 -0.89 -3.53
N ASN A 116 7.07 -0.32 -2.92
CA ASN A 116 7.01 0.33 -1.60
C ASN A 116 7.29 1.84 -1.75
N PRO A 117 6.37 2.62 -2.33
CA PRO A 117 6.59 4.05 -2.53
C PRO A 117 6.69 4.79 -1.20
N GLY A 118 7.48 5.88 -1.20
CA GLY A 118 7.48 6.89 -0.14
C GLY A 118 6.18 7.68 -0.12
N ILE A 119 6.23 8.92 0.36
CA ILE A 119 5.06 9.81 0.34
C ILE A 119 4.77 10.18 -1.12
N ILE A 120 3.66 9.66 -1.64
CA ILE A 120 3.24 9.94 -3.01
C ILE A 120 2.63 11.34 -3.05
N ILE A 121 3.12 12.17 -3.99
CA ILE A 121 2.62 13.51 -4.25
C ILE A 121 2.15 13.63 -5.71
N GLY A 122 1.15 14.48 -5.93
CA GLY A 122 0.62 14.73 -7.26
C GLY A 122 -0.66 15.55 -7.22
N PRO A 123 -1.22 15.93 -8.36
CA PRO A 123 -2.51 16.62 -8.45
C PRO A 123 -3.61 15.79 -7.78
N SER A 124 -4.28 16.36 -6.79
CA SER A 124 -5.38 15.70 -6.06
C SER A 124 -6.21 16.74 -5.29
N HIS A 125 -7.28 16.29 -4.66
CA HIS A 125 -8.10 17.13 -3.79
C HIS A 125 -7.33 17.55 -2.53
N TRP A 126 -7.19 18.86 -2.33
CA TRP A 126 -6.54 19.46 -1.16
C TRP A 126 -7.32 19.14 0.11
N GLY A 127 -6.75 18.34 0.98
CA GLY A 127 -7.36 17.95 2.25
C GLY A 127 -7.57 16.44 2.42
N ARG A 128 -7.08 15.64 1.48
CA ARG A 128 -7.06 14.18 1.61
C ARG A 128 -5.63 13.65 1.52
N SER A 129 -5.29 12.68 2.40
CA SER A 129 -4.01 11.98 2.38
C SER A 129 -2.79 12.93 2.35
N SER A 130 -1.79 12.64 1.53
CA SER A 130 -0.53 13.40 1.43
C SER A 130 -0.69 14.85 0.98
N THR A 131 -1.75 15.21 0.26
CA THR A 131 -2.00 16.61 -0.14
C THR A 131 -2.34 17.51 1.06
N THR A 132 -2.77 16.94 2.18
CA THR A 132 -2.97 17.66 3.44
C THR A 132 -1.68 18.35 3.92
N ILE A 133 -0.51 17.77 3.64
CA ILE A 133 0.79 18.35 3.97
C ILE A 133 0.94 19.72 3.30
N PHE A 134 0.66 19.81 1.99
CA PHE A 134 0.73 21.09 1.26
C PHE A 134 -0.25 22.13 1.80
N LYS A 135 -1.47 21.69 2.13
CA LYS A 135 -2.48 22.58 2.74
C LYS A 135 -2.01 23.12 4.09
N GLN A 136 -1.37 22.31 4.91
CA GLN A 136 -0.84 22.73 6.21
C GLN A 136 0.34 23.70 6.04
N ILE A 137 1.26 23.41 5.13
CA ILE A 137 2.39 24.30 4.81
C ILE A 137 1.87 25.67 4.32
N HIS A 138 0.89 25.66 3.42
CA HIS A 138 0.29 26.89 2.88
C HIS A 138 -0.38 27.75 3.97
N LYS A 139 -0.96 27.13 5.00
CA LYS A 139 -1.57 27.83 6.13
C LYS A 139 -0.55 28.35 7.15
N GLY A 140 0.71 27.99 7.03
CA GLY A 140 1.78 28.27 7.97
C GLY A 140 1.93 27.16 9.00
N LEU A 141 3.15 26.67 9.17
CA LEU A 141 3.51 25.69 10.19
C LEU A 141 4.14 26.43 11.38
N SER A 142 3.49 26.32 12.55
CA SER A 142 4.07 26.82 13.81
C SER A 142 5.15 25.89 14.35
N TYR A 143 5.08 24.60 14.02
CA TYR A 143 6.03 23.56 14.44
C TYR A 143 6.29 22.60 13.30
N PHE A 144 7.52 22.10 13.20
CA PHE A 144 7.88 21.03 12.26
C PHE A 144 8.75 19.99 12.97
N PRO A 145 8.55 18.69 12.74
CA PRO A 145 9.42 17.67 13.29
C PRO A 145 10.76 17.65 12.55
N GLU A 146 11.83 17.40 13.26
CA GLU A 146 13.11 17.08 12.63
C GLU A 146 13.02 15.69 11.99
N GLY A 147 13.51 15.55 10.77
CA GLY A 147 13.53 14.27 10.08
C GLY A 147 13.63 14.42 8.57
N LYS A 148 13.79 13.27 7.89
CA LYS A 148 13.83 13.18 6.44
C LYS A 148 12.80 12.18 5.98
N ASN A 149 12.02 12.55 4.95
CA ASN A 149 11.08 11.67 4.28
C ASN A 149 11.38 11.62 2.80
N GLY A 150 11.12 10.46 2.18
CA GLY A 150 11.15 10.29 0.74
C GLY A 150 9.82 10.69 0.12
N PHE A 151 9.86 11.54 -0.89
CA PHE A 151 8.71 11.91 -1.70
C PHE A 151 8.89 11.38 -3.11
N ILE A 152 7.79 10.98 -3.75
CA ILE A 152 7.78 10.50 -5.13
C ILE A 152 6.57 11.05 -5.85
N ASP A 153 6.73 11.44 -7.12
CA ASP A 153 5.60 11.86 -7.96
C ASP A 153 4.74 10.64 -8.31
N VAL A 154 3.42 10.81 -8.26
CA VAL A 154 2.45 9.75 -8.57
C VAL A 154 2.65 9.17 -9.97
N ARG A 155 3.10 10.00 -10.94
CA ARG A 155 3.39 9.56 -12.31
C ARG A 155 4.61 8.64 -12.37
N ASP A 156 5.60 8.87 -11.51
CA ASP A 156 6.78 8.01 -11.43
C ASP A 156 6.46 6.68 -10.76
N VAL A 157 5.56 6.68 -9.75
CA VAL A 157 5.02 5.43 -9.19
C VAL A 157 4.30 4.64 -10.27
N ALA A 158 3.44 5.29 -11.06
CA ALA A 158 2.72 4.64 -12.14
C ALA A 158 3.66 4.08 -13.21
N ARG A 159 4.66 4.86 -13.67
CA ARG A 159 5.67 4.42 -14.65
C ARG A 159 6.48 3.23 -14.14
N ALA A 160 6.96 3.30 -12.89
CA ALA A 160 7.70 2.20 -12.28
C ALA A 160 6.84 0.93 -12.20
N THR A 161 5.59 1.07 -11.76
CA THR A 161 4.67 -0.07 -11.66
C THR A 161 4.37 -0.70 -13.02
N ILE A 162 4.15 0.13 -14.05
CA ILE A 162 3.93 -0.36 -15.42
C ILE A 162 5.18 -1.06 -15.97
N ALA A 163 6.38 -0.51 -15.71
CA ALA A 163 7.63 -1.11 -16.18
C ALA A 163 7.96 -2.46 -15.53
N LEU A 164 7.38 -2.73 -14.35
CA LEU A 164 7.51 -3.99 -13.64
C LEU A 164 6.49 -5.05 -14.09
N MET A 165 5.44 -4.65 -14.79
CA MET A 165 4.37 -5.52 -15.30
C MET A 165 4.68 -6.05 -16.69
#